data_8369f5aeee6d874565b38fc0f39859c6
#
_entry.id   8369f5aeee6d874565b38fc0f39859c6
#
_cell.length_a   1.000
_cell.length_b   1.000
_cell.length_c   1.000
_cell.angle_alpha   90.00
_cell.angle_beta   90.00
_cell.angle_gamma   90.00
#
_symmetry.space_group_name_H-M   'P 1'
#
loop_
_entity.id
_entity.type
_entity.pdbx_description
1 polymer ?
#
loop_
_entity_poly.entity_id
_entity_poly.type
_entity_poly.pdbx_seq_one_letter_code
_entity_poly.pdbx_strand_id
1 'polypeptide(L)'
;MAAVALIFNHDRFLLIKRAEQEGDPWSGQMALPGGHRERYENCEQAAIRETMEEVGLPITVKRALGIYHTLNGHVSVAAYECFSTETAIHPDNEISKYFWATREELIPENDAYKFRDYIVFGLTYRILYDYFSSNP
;
A
#
# COMPACT_ATOMS: atom_id res chain seq x y z
N MET A 1 4.41 -13.56 -7.35
CA MET A 1 4.88 -12.29 -6.76
C MET A 1 3.76 -11.25 -6.78
N ALA A 2 3.70 -10.44 -5.77
CA ALA A 2 2.74 -9.34 -5.68
C ALA A 2 3.48 -8.00 -5.78
N ALA A 3 2.72 -6.92 -5.99
CA ALA A 3 3.26 -5.57 -6.07
C ALA A 3 2.33 -4.62 -5.33
N VAL A 4 2.92 -3.64 -4.65
CA VAL A 4 2.17 -2.60 -3.95
C VAL A 4 2.70 -1.22 -4.31
N ALA A 5 1.84 -0.21 -4.18
CA ALA A 5 2.16 1.16 -4.54
C ALA A 5 2.04 2.08 -3.33
N LEU A 6 3.13 2.76 -2.99
CA LEU A 6 3.13 3.86 -2.05
C LEU A 6 2.92 5.14 -2.87
N ILE A 7 1.71 5.66 -2.84
CA ILE A 7 1.24 6.67 -3.78
C ILE A 7 1.16 8.03 -3.12
N PHE A 8 1.92 8.99 -3.63
CA PHE A 8 1.91 10.36 -3.12
C PHE A 8 1.12 11.30 -4.02
N ASN A 9 0.41 12.20 -3.37
CA ASN A 9 -0.11 13.43 -3.96
C ASN A 9 0.41 14.54 -3.04
N HIS A 10 1.43 15.25 -3.50
CA HIS A 10 2.19 16.21 -2.69
C HIS A 10 2.77 15.52 -1.45
N ASP A 11 2.46 15.98 -0.24
CA ASP A 11 2.96 15.44 1.01
C ASP A 11 2.06 14.35 1.62
N ARG A 12 0.99 13.98 0.92
CA ARG A 12 0.05 12.98 1.40
C ARG A 12 0.21 11.68 0.64
N PHE A 13 0.04 10.57 1.33
CA PHE A 13 0.08 9.25 0.70
C PHE A 13 -1.21 8.49 0.97
N LEU A 14 -1.56 7.60 0.05
CA LEU A 14 -2.79 6.84 0.13
C LEU A 14 -2.62 5.61 1.02
N LEU A 15 -3.46 5.52 2.04
CA LEU A 15 -3.53 4.38 2.94
C LEU A 15 -4.96 3.84 2.86
N ILE A 16 -5.09 2.54 2.67
CA ILE A 16 -6.40 1.90 2.53
C ILE A 16 -6.63 0.92 3.67
N LYS A 17 -7.90 0.67 3.96
CA LYS A 17 -8.30 -0.40 4.87
C LYS A 17 -8.99 -1.46 4.04
N ARG A 18 -8.47 -2.68 4.07
CA ARG A 18 -9.06 -3.79 3.35
C ARG A 18 -10.38 -4.18 4.01
N ALA A 19 -11.36 -4.57 3.19
CA ALA A 19 -12.62 -5.05 3.71
C ALA A 19 -12.40 -6.36 4.48
N GLU A 20 -13.23 -6.60 5.48
CA GLU A 20 -13.20 -7.86 6.20
C GLU A 20 -13.83 -8.95 5.33
N GLN A 21 -13.04 -9.95 4.98
CA GLN A 21 -13.47 -11.06 4.13
C GLN A 21 -12.93 -12.36 4.69
N GLU A 22 -13.82 -13.34 4.84
CA GLU A 22 -13.44 -14.67 5.29
C GLU A 22 -12.46 -15.29 4.29
N GLY A 23 -11.38 -15.87 4.80
CA GLY A 23 -10.35 -16.50 3.97
C GLY A 23 -9.28 -15.57 3.45
N ASP A 24 -9.42 -14.26 3.62
CA ASP A 24 -8.38 -13.30 3.24
C ASP A 24 -7.40 -13.14 4.40
N PRO A 25 -6.12 -13.50 4.23
CA PRO A 25 -5.13 -13.36 5.31
C PRO A 25 -4.85 -11.91 5.71
N TRP A 26 -5.20 -10.94 4.84
CA TRP A 26 -5.03 -9.52 5.13
C TRP A 26 -6.36 -8.81 5.43
N SER A 27 -7.39 -9.59 5.77
CA SER A 27 -8.72 -9.08 6.07
C SER A 27 -8.68 -7.96 7.11
N GLY A 28 -9.30 -6.84 6.79
CA GLY A 28 -9.42 -5.71 7.71
C GLY A 28 -8.15 -4.92 7.98
N GLN A 29 -7.01 -5.29 7.40
CA GLN A 29 -5.74 -4.61 7.66
C GLN A 29 -5.61 -3.30 6.89
N MET A 30 -4.84 -2.38 7.49
CA MET A 30 -4.38 -1.18 6.82
C MET A 30 -3.28 -1.56 5.84
N ALA A 31 -3.35 -1.04 4.63
CA ALA A 31 -2.49 -1.49 3.55
C ALA A 31 -2.23 -0.40 2.52
N LEU A 32 -1.31 -0.70 1.60
CA LEU A 32 -1.12 0.05 0.37
C LEU A 32 -1.85 -0.69 -0.76
N PRO A 33 -2.35 0.01 -1.78
CA PRO A 33 -2.98 -0.65 -2.92
C PRO A 33 -2.00 -1.58 -3.64
N GLY A 34 -2.50 -2.70 -4.12
CA GLY A 34 -1.68 -3.64 -4.86
C GLY A 34 -2.29 -5.03 -4.90
N GLY A 35 -1.57 -5.97 -5.49
CA GLY A 35 -2.04 -7.35 -5.60
C GLY A 35 -1.08 -8.21 -6.39
N HIS A 36 -1.53 -9.41 -6.73
CA HIS A 36 -0.71 -10.40 -7.43
C HIS A 36 -0.48 -10.03 -8.88
N ARG A 37 0.76 -10.24 -9.32
CA ARG A 37 1.16 -10.04 -10.72
C ARG A 37 0.53 -11.11 -11.60
N GLU A 38 0.02 -10.71 -12.75
CA GLU A 38 -0.41 -11.62 -13.80
C GLU A 38 0.79 -12.11 -14.61
N ARG A 39 0.64 -13.22 -15.33
CA ARG A 39 1.74 -13.87 -16.06
C ARG A 39 2.37 -12.96 -17.12
N TYR A 40 1.57 -12.12 -17.76
CA TYR A 40 1.98 -11.30 -18.90
C TYR A 40 2.49 -9.92 -18.50
N GLU A 41 2.52 -9.60 -17.22
CA GLU A 41 2.93 -8.27 -16.76
C GLU A 41 4.12 -8.35 -15.82
N ASN A 42 4.88 -7.25 -15.72
CA ASN A 42 5.89 -7.10 -14.68
C ASN A 42 5.25 -6.55 -13.40
N CYS A 43 6.03 -6.48 -12.32
CA CYS A 43 5.52 -6.00 -11.04
C CYS A 43 5.07 -4.55 -11.07
N GLU A 44 5.77 -3.72 -11.82
CA GLU A 44 5.40 -2.31 -11.98
C GLU A 44 4.04 -2.16 -12.63
N GLN A 45 3.81 -2.91 -13.70
CA GLN A 45 2.50 -2.96 -14.38
C GLN A 45 1.41 -3.48 -13.46
N ALA A 46 1.74 -4.49 -12.63
CA ALA A 46 0.79 -5.03 -11.65
C ALA A 46 0.37 -3.98 -10.62
N ALA A 47 1.32 -3.20 -10.12
CA ALA A 47 1.01 -2.13 -9.17
C ALA A 47 0.05 -1.10 -9.78
N ILE A 48 0.29 -0.71 -11.02
CA ILE A 48 -0.55 0.26 -11.74
C ILE A 48 -1.95 -0.31 -11.96
N ARG A 49 -2.04 -1.53 -12.45
CA ARG A 49 -3.33 -2.18 -12.75
C ARG A 49 -4.16 -2.41 -11.49
N GLU A 50 -3.54 -2.99 -10.46
CA GLU A 50 -4.24 -3.27 -9.20
C GLU A 50 -4.74 -2.00 -8.52
N THR A 51 -3.95 -0.93 -8.57
CA THR A 51 -4.37 0.36 -8.01
C THR A 51 -5.59 0.89 -8.75
N MET A 52 -5.60 0.80 -10.08
CA MET A 52 -6.74 1.23 -10.87
C MET A 52 -7.99 0.40 -10.55
N GLU A 53 -7.82 -0.92 -10.41
CA GLU A 53 -8.94 -1.81 -10.09
C GLU A 53 -9.50 -1.55 -8.69
N GLU A 54 -8.63 -1.39 -7.70
CA GLU A 54 -9.05 -1.29 -6.30
C GLU A 54 -9.59 0.08 -5.92
N VAL A 55 -8.98 1.14 -6.41
CA VAL A 55 -9.32 2.51 -5.98
C VAL A 55 -9.57 3.49 -7.11
N GLY A 56 -9.50 3.03 -8.35
CA GLY A 56 -9.80 3.88 -9.51
C GLY A 56 -8.81 5.01 -9.74
N LEU A 57 -7.58 4.88 -9.26
CA LEU A 57 -6.60 5.95 -9.29
C LEU A 57 -5.52 5.67 -10.32
N PRO A 58 -5.34 6.55 -11.32
CA PRO A 58 -4.19 6.44 -12.23
C PRO A 58 -2.94 6.90 -11.53
N ILE A 59 -1.88 6.11 -11.63
CA ILE A 59 -0.60 6.42 -10.97
C ILE A 59 0.55 6.34 -11.95
N THR A 60 1.64 7.04 -11.60
CA THR A 60 2.92 6.95 -12.29
C THR A 60 3.94 6.41 -11.30
N VAL A 61 4.70 5.40 -11.71
CA VAL A 61 5.76 4.83 -10.89
C VAL A 61 6.98 5.73 -10.98
N LYS A 62 7.53 6.11 -9.82
CA LYS A 62 8.72 6.95 -9.71
C LYS A 62 9.97 6.09 -9.56
N ARG A 63 9.94 5.09 -8.68
CA ARG A 63 11.08 4.19 -8.47
C ARG A 63 10.67 2.96 -7.68
N ALA A 64 11.48 1.90 -7.81
CA ALA A 64 11.34 0.72 -6.98
C ALA A 64 11.91 1.00 -5.59
N LEU A 65 11.21 0.54 -4.56
CA LEU A 65 11.65 0.67 -3.17
C LEU A 65 12.35 -0.59 -2.66
N GLY A 66 11.98 -1.74 -3.18
CA GLY A 66 12.59 -3.00 -2.80
C GLY A 66 11.59 -4.15 -2.85
N ILE A 67 12.09 -5.32 -2.49
CA ILE A 67 11.27 -6.53 -2.41
C ILE A 67 11.17 -6.93 -0.94
N TYR A 68 9.93 -7.14 -0.52
CA TYR A 68 9.61 -7.52 0.86
C TYR A 68 9.03 -8.92 0.85
N HIS A 69 9.23 -9.63 1.95
CA HIS A 69 8.67 -10.98 2.11
C HIS A 69 7.70 -10.98 3.27
N THR A 70 6.59 -11.69 3.13
CA THR A 70 5.69 -11.92 4.25
C THR A 70 6.42 -12.72 5.33
N LEU A 71 5.94 -12.64 6.57
CA LEU A 71 6.60 -13.29 7.71
C LEU A 71 6.73 -14.81 7.52
N ASN A 72 5.75 -15.43 6.86
CA ASN A 72 5.82 -16.86 6.57
C ASN A 72 6.71 -17.18 5.36
N GLY A 73 7.23 -16.16 4.67
CA GLY A 73 8.12 -16.35 3.52
C GLY A 73 7.44 -16.81 2.25
N HIS A 74 6.12 -16.96 2.23
CA HIS A 74 5.40 -17.52 1.10
C HIS A 74 5.11 -16.55 -0.02
N VAL A 75 5.10 -15.25 0.28
CA VAL A 75 4.80 -14.23 -0.72
C VAL A 75 5.90 -13.18 -0.75
N SER A 76 6.39 -12.89 -1.95
CA SER A 76 7.31 -11.78 -2.19
C SER A 76 6.52 -10.62 -2.78
N VAL A 77 6.78 -9.41 -2.29
CA VAL A 77 6.05 -8.20 -2.66
C VAL A 77 7.03 -7.13 -3.10
N ALA A 78 6.90 -6.69 -4.34
CA ALA A 78 7.68 -5.55 -4.85
C ALA A 78 6.95 -4.26 -4.48
N ALA A 79 7.65 -3.34 -3.85
CA ALA A 79 7.08 -2.05 -3.45
C ALA A 79 7.63 -0.93 -4.32
N TYR A 80 6.75 -0.02 -4.72
CA TYR A 80 7.09 1.11 -5.59
C TYR A 80 6.64 2.42 -4.99
N GLU A 81 7.50 3.44 -5.14
CA GLU A 81 7.09 4.81 -4.88
C GLU A 81 6.43 5.34 -6.14
N CYS A 82 5.22 5.85 -5.99
CA CYS A 82 4.40 6.32 -7.10
C CYS A 82 3.84 7.70 -6.77
N PHE A 83 3.30 8.36 -7.79
CA PHE A 83 2.56 9.60 -7.57
C PHE A 83 1.31 9.62 -8.43
N SER A 84 0.34 10.43 -8.01
CA SER A 84 -0.87 10.71 -8.76
C SER A 84 -1.17 12.18 -8.70
N THR A 85 -1.62 12.73 -9.83
CA THR A 85 -2.12 14.11 -9.88
C THR A 85 -3.59 14.19 -9.48
N GLU A 86 -4.24 13.05 -9.31
CA GLU A 86 -5.65 12.96 -8.93
C GLU A 86 -5.77 12.44 -7.51
N THR A 87 -6.84 12.83 -6.83
CA THR A 87 -7.09 12.40 -5.45
C THR A 87 -8.45 11.72 -5.28
N ALA A 88 -9.28 11.70 -6.33
CA ALA A 88 -10.59 11.06 -6.25
C ALA A 88 -10.42 9.54 -6.21
N ILE A 89 -10.96 8.93 -5.17
CA ILE A 89 -10.86 7.49 -4.95
C ILE A 89 -12.23 6.86 -5.21
N HIS A 90 -12.21 5.77 -5.97
CA HIS A 90 -13.40 4.98 -6.29
C HIS A 90 -13.17 3.56 -5.81
N PRO A 91 -13.36 3.29 -4.50
CA PRO A 91 -13.01 1.98 -3.93
C PRO A 91 -13.93 0.88 -4.47
N ASP A 92 -13.33 -0.28 -4.74
CA ASP A 92 -14.11 -1.47 -5.06
C ASP A 92 -14.56 -2.16 -3.76
N ASN A 93 -15.15 -3.36 -3.88
CA ASN A 93 -15.68 -4.06 -2.72
C ASN A 93 -14.61 -4.69 -1.82
N GLU A 94 -13.35 -4.66 -2.23
CA GLU A 94 -12.23 -5.15 -1.40
C GLU A 94 -11.71 -4.08 -0.45
N ILE A 95 -12.10 -2.84 -0.64
CA ILE A 95 -11.61 -1.69 0.14
C ILE A 95 -12.77 -1.11 0.95
N SER A 96 -12.64 -1.11 2.27
CA SER A 96 -13.69 -0.57 3.13
C SER A 96 -13.52 0.91 3.44
N LYS A 97 -12.27 1.39 3.50
CA LYS A 97 -11.97 2.81 3.79
C LYS A 97 -10.69 3.22 3.09
N TYR A 98 -10.50 4.52 2.90
CA TYR A 98 -9.28 5.09 2.37
C TYR A 98 -8.97 6.41 3.04
N PHE A 99 -7.68 6.75 3.07
CA PHE A 99 -7.20 7.97 3.70
C PHE A 99 -6.02 8.53 2.91
N TRP A 100 -6.04 9.83 2.66
CA TRP A 100 -4.84 10.54 2.25
C TRP A 100 -4.15 11.00 3.53
N ALA A 101 -3.13 10.26 3.92
CA ALA A 101 -2.46 10.42 5.20
C ALA A 101 -1.20 11.28 5.07
N THR A 102 -0.81 11.91 6.16
CA THR A 102 0.48 12.58 6.25
C THR A 102 1.42 11.73 7.11
N ARG A 103 2.73 11.92 6.90
CA ARG A 103 3.75 11.25 7.70
C ARG A 103 3.56 11.50 9.20
N GLU A 104 3.20 12.73 9.55
CA GLU A 104 3.04 13.15 10.95
C GLU A 104 1.91 12.43 11.67
N GLU A 105 0.95 11.90 10.91
CA GLU A 105 -0.14 11.11 11.47
C GLU A 105 0.27 9.70 11.87
N LEU A 106 1.45 9.25 11.44
CA LEU A 106 1.98 7.93 11.79
C LEU A 106 2.73 8.02 13.13
N ILE A 107 2.13 7.49 14.18
CA ILE A 107 2.71 7.53 15.52
C ILE A 107 3.41 6.18 15.79
N PRO A 108 4.74 6.16 15.99
CA PRO A 108 5.45 4.91 16.26
C PRO A 108 4.95 4.23 17.54
N GLU A 109 4.73 2.93 17.48
CA GLU A 109 4.21 2.14 18.59
C GLU A 109 4.57 0.66 18.43
N ASN A 110 5.60 0.17 19.13
CA ASN A 110 5.94 -1.27 19.17
C ASN A 110 5.98 -1.98 17.81
N ASP A 111 6.90 -1.56 16.94
CA ASP A 111 7.05 -2.11 15.58
C ASP A 111 5.78 -2.00 14.73
N ALA A 112 5.06 -0.91 14.95
CA ALA A 112 3.85 -0.58 14.20
C ALA A 112 3.70 0.94 14.21
N TYR A 113 2.73 1.43 13.44
CA TYR A 113 2.28 2.82 13.55
C TYR A 113 0.83 2.84 13.98
N LYS A 114 0.53 3.71 14.92
CA LYS A 114 -0.86 4.09 15.16
C LYS A 114 -1.21 5.21 14.20
N PHE A 115 -2.27 5.00 13.43
CA PHE A 115 -2.81 5.99 12.50
C PHE A 115 -4.27 6.21 12.87
N ARG A 116 -4.57 7.33 13.54
CA ARG A 116 -5.92 7.59 14.07
C ARG A 116 -6.34 6.44 14.98
N ASP A 117 -7.44 5.75 14.69
CA ASP A 117 -7.92 4.61 15.47
C ASP A 117 -7.47 3.25 14.93
N TYR A 118 -6.52 3.26 13.99
CA TYR A 118 -6.06 2.05 13.32
C TYR A 118 -4.61 1.76 13.64
N ILE A 119 -4.24 0.49 13.49
CA ILE A 119 -2.84 0.05 13.64
C ILE A 119 -2.33 -0.37 12.26
N VAL A 120 -1.19 0.19 11.87
CA VAL A 120 -0.48 -0.17 10.65
C VAL A 120 0.69 -1.06 11.05
N PHE A 121 0.63 -2.32 10.69
CA PHE A 121 1.62 -3.30 11.11
C PHE A 121 2.05 -4.19 9.93
N GLY A 122 2.96 -5.11 10.18
CA GLY A 122 3.41 -6.08 9.20
C GLY A 122 4.09 -5.46 8.00
N LEU A 123 3.75 -5.94 6.80
CA LEU A 123 4.37 -5.52 5.56
C LEU A 123 4.24 -4.01 5.33
N THR A 124 3.05 -3.48 5.50
CA THR A 124 2.80 -2.04 5.29
C THR A 124 3.65 -1.19 6.24
N TYR A 125 3.73 -1.60 7.51
CA TYR A 125 4.60 -0.91 8.46
C TYR A 125 6.04 -0.92 8.00
N ARG A 126 6.55 -2.07 7.58
CA ARG A 126 7.97 -2.19 7.16
C ARG A 126 8.28 -1.29 5.97
N ILE A 127 7.38 -1.25 4.99
CA ILE A 127 7.56 -0.40 3.82
C ILE A 127 7.59 1.08 4.20
N LEU A 128 6.62 1.51 5.01
CA LEU A 128 6.53 2.90 5.45
C LEU A 128 7.70 3.29 6.34
N TYR A 129 8.09 2.41 7.26
CA TYR A 129 9.23 2.65 8.14
C TYR A 129 10.52 2.87 7.33
N ASP A 130 10.79 1.97 6.39
CA ASP A 130 11.98 2.08 5.54
C ASP A 130 11.95 3.33 4.69
N TYR A 131 10.81 3.63 4.10
CA TYR A 131 10.68 4.81 3.24
C TYR A 131 10.94 6.10 4.02
N PHE A 132 10.27 6.28 5.15
CA PHE A 132 10.40 7.52 5.92
C PHE A 132 11.71 7.61 6.69
N SER A 133 12.36 6.50 6.97
CA SER A 133 13.70 6.49 7.55
C SER A 133 14.77 6.92 6.55
N SER A 134 14.55 6.61 5.26
CA SER A 134 15.49 6.97 4.19
C SER A 134 15.18 8.32 3.56
N ASN A 135 13.99 8.86 3.78
CA ASN A 135 13.52 10.12 3.21
C ASN A 135 12.94 11.00 4.32
N PRO A 136 13.79 11.48 5.24
CA PRO A 136 13.34 12.27 6.39
C PRO A 136 12.80 13.65 6.04
#